data_cc0f133c4cb220cb55f6280bf658065f
#
_entry.id   cc0f133c4cb220cb55f6280bf658065f
#
_cell.length_a   1.000
_cell.length_b   1.000
_cell.length_c   1.000
_cell.angle_alpha   90.00
_cell.angle_beta   90.00
_cell.angle_gamma   90.00
#
_symmetry.space_group_name_H-M   'P 1'
#
loop_
_entity.id
_entity.type
_entity.pdbx_description
1 polymer ?
#
loop_
_entity_poly.entity_id
_entity_poly.type
_entity_poly.pdbx_seq_one_letter_code
_entity_poly.pdbx_strand_id
1 'polypeptide(L)'
;MNQNWFFDNINFTHRNKCFGFKIPRYGELWWCYPRGSATECTHAVVFNAREGYWFDTPLPDSDEVDQGRTAAVFANVYQRPFMVDNEVTSNGRTLWQHETANDKIRLSSISAVRSFFETHEFALLDQQVADKSLRVARIEPDFVQQGDMTVQVRGRANAKADVVDGATETIFATPSTPDEETVKFKEIKRLMSFKFESNVAGGSYELGKTYAHIEPADGRVES
;
A
#
# COMPACT_ATOMS: atom_id res chain seq x y z
N MET A 1 -0.69 13.98 -3.66
CA MET A 1 0.66 13.77 -3.09
C MET A 1 1.32 15.12 -2.87
N ASN A 2 1.96 15.34 -1.72
CA ASN A 2 2.66 16.60 -1.44
C ASN A 2 4.08 16.54 -2.04
N GLN A 3 4.48 17.57 -2.79
CA GLN A 3 5.81 17.67 -3.39
C GLN A 3 6.93 17.58 -2.34
N ASN A 4 6.76 18.21 -1.19
CA ASN A 4 7.72 18.17 -0.10
C ASN A 4 7.94 16.73 0.40
N TRP A 5 6.87 15.95 0.50
CA TRP A 5 6.97 14.54 0.91
C TRP A 5 7.92 13.73 0.01
N PHE A 6 7.87 13.92 -1.30
CA PHE A 6 8.78 13.23 -2.22
C PHE A 6 10.23 13.63 -1.98
N PHE A 7 10.51 14.93 -1.88
CA PHE A 7 11.87 15.42 -1.69
C PHE A 7 12.45 15.09 -0.32
N ASP A 8 11.61 14.95 0.69
CA ASP A 8 12.03 14.53 2.05
C ASP A 8 12.37 13.04 2.13
N ASN A 9 11.85 12.22 1.18
CA ASN A 9 12.00 10.76 1.22
C ASN A 9 12.98 10.20 0.18
N ILE A 10 13.34 10.93 -0.87
CA ILE A 10 14.30 10.47 -1.86
C ILE A 10 15.72 10.38 -1.31
N ASN A 11 16.44 9.31 -1.61
CA ASN A 11 17.86 9.21 -1.32
C ASN A 11 18.70 10.01 -2.34
N PHE A 12 19.04 11.24 -2.01
CA PHE A 12 19.81 12.12 -2.90
C PHE A 12 21.21 11.60 -3.22
N THR A 13 21.80 10.77 -2.36
CA THR A 13 23.11 10.16 -2.62
C THR A 13 23.08 9.25 -3.83
N HIS A 14 21.94 8.57 -4.05
CA HIS A 14 21.73 7.63 -5.14
C HIS A 14 20.74 8.12 -6.21
N ARG A 15 20.50 9.43 -6.28
CA ARG A 15 19.58 10.04 -7.27
C ARG A 15 19.92 9.74 -8.73
N ASN A 16 21.18 9.44 -9.02
CA ASN A 16 21.65 9.07 -10.35
C ASN A 16 21.07 7.74 -10.85
N LYS A 17 20.47 6.96 -9.96
CA LYS A 17 19.79 5.70 -10.29
C LYS A 17 18.32 5.88 -10.65
N CYS A 18 17.76 7.08 -10.49
CA CYS A 18 16.38 7.35 -10.89
C CYS A 18 16.20 7.14 -12.39
N PHE A 19 15.13 6.47 -12.77
CA PHE A 19 14.75 6.27 -14.16
C PHE A 19 13.24 6.38 -14.33
N GLY A 20 12.79 6.65 -15.57
CA GLY A 20 11.37 6.76 -15.86
C GLY A 20 10.96 5.92 -17.06
N PHE A 21 9.71 5.50 -17.07
CA PHE A 21 9.07 4.82 -18.18
C PHE A 21 7.55 5.09 -18.16
N LYS A 22 6.87 4.64 -19.21
CA LYS A 22 5.42 4.81 -19.34
C LYS A 22 4.71 3.47 -19.42
N ILE A 23 3.48 3.42 -18.90
CA ILE A 23 2.56 2.30 -19.09
C ILE A 23 1.31 2.82 -19.83
N PRO A 24 1.30 2.80 -21.18
CA PRO A 24 0.23 3.40 -21.98
C PRO A 24 -1.15 2.80 -21.72
N ARG A 25 -1.21 1.51 -21.38
CA ARG A 25 -2.46 0.80 -21.07
C ARG A 25 -3.28 1.50 -19.98
N TYR A 26 -2.61 1.98 -18.94
CA TYR A 26 -3.26 2.68 -17.81
C TYR A 26 -3.13 4.20 -17.91
N GLY A 27 -2.38 4.72 -18.88
CA GLY A 27 -2.11 6.14 -18.99
C GLY A 27 -1.15 6.66 -17.94
N GLU A 28 -0.23 5.82 -17.48
CA GLU A 28 0.66 6.12 -16.38
C GLU A 28 2.08 6.46 -16.83
N LEU A 29 2.67 7.43 -16.13
CA LEU A 29 4.08 7.82 -16.21
C LEU A 29 4.71 7.53 -14.87
N TRP A 30 5.75 6.71 -14.87
CA TRP A 30 6.45 6.22 -13.70
C TRP A 30 7.82 6.83 -13.58
N TRP A 31 8.18 7.29 -12.38
CA TRP A 31 9.54 7.71 -12.01
C TRP A 31 9.98 6.91 -10.80
N CYS A 32 10.84 5.91 -11.05
CA CYS A 32 11.41 5.07 -10.03
C CYS A 32 12.54 5.79 -9.31
N TYR A 33 12.61 5.65 -7.99
CA TYR A 33 13.59 6.33 -7.16
C TYR A 33 13.98 5.50 -5.93
N PRO A 34 15.21 5.67 -5.42
CA PRO A 34 15.64 5.10 -4.16
C PRO A 34 15.04 5.90 -3.00
N ARG A 35 14.33 5.22 -2.08
CA ARG A 35 13.69 5.85 -0.94
C ARG A 35 14.46 5.61 0.35
N GLY A 36 14.56 6.65 1.20
CA GLY A 36 15.21 6.57 2.51
C GLY A 36 16.70 6.23 2.42
N SER A 37 17.11 5.08 2.91
CA SER A 37 18.49 4.60 2.85
C SER A 37 18.76 3.65 1.68
N ALA A 38 17.77 3.36 0.85
CA ALA A 38 17.92 2.43 -0.27
C ALA A 38 18.97 2.89 -1.29
N THR A 39 19.77 1.95 -1.77
CA THR A 39 20.82 2.19 -2.78
C THR A 39 20.32 1.95 -4.21
N GLU A 40 19.21 1.24 -4.37
CA GLU A 40 18.50 1.01 -5.64
C GLU A 40 17.08 1.54 -5.58
N CYS A 41 16.41 1.65 -6.74
CA CYS A 41 15.03 2.14 -6.79
C CYS A 41 14.08 1.14 -6.14
N THR A 42 13.48 1.53 -5.03
CA THR A 42 12.52 0.75 -4.25
C THR A 42 11.09 1.25 -4.40
N HIS A 43 10.92 2.47 -4.86
CA HIS A 43 9.61 3.13 -5.01
C HIS A 43 9.50 3.82 -6.36
N ALA A 44 8.28 4.11 -6.74
CA ALA A 44 7.97 4.94 -7.90
C ALA A 44 6.93 6.00 -7.54
N VAL A 45 7.17 7.23 -8.01
CA VAL A 45 6.14 8.25 -8.14
C VAL A 45 5.46 8.07 -9.49
N VAL A 46 4.16 7.99 -9.48
CA VAL A 46 3.36 7.72 -10.67
C VAL A 46 2.38 8.86 -10.92
N PHE A 47 2.32 9.31 -12.15
CA PHE A 47 1.28 10.22 -12.62
C PHE A 47 0.33 9.47 -13.55
N ASN A 48 -0.94 9.39 -13.15
CA ASN A 48 -2.00 8.91 -14.03
C ASN A 48 -2.51 10.08 -14.86
N ALA A 49 -2.15 10.09 -16.16
CA ALA A 49 -2.50 11.18 -17.05
C ALA A 49 -3.98 11.18 -17.48
N ARG A 50 -4.69 10.05 -17.32
CA ARG A 50 -6.12 9.96 -17.63
C ARG A 50 -6.97 10.57 -16.53
N GLU A 51 -6.60 10.24 -15.27
CA GLU A 51 -7.35 10.64 -14.08
C GLU A 51 -6.80 11.92 -13.43
N GLY A 52 -5.59 12.35 -13.82
CA GLY A 52 -4.99 13.60 -13.36
C GLY A 52 -4.47 13.58 -11.92
N TYR A 53 -4.16 12.42 -11.35
CA TYR A 53 -3.66 12.32 -9.99
C TYR A 53 -2.25 11.71 -9.90
N TRP A 54 -1.60 11.96 -8.77
CA TRP A 54 -0.28 11.43 -8.41
C TRP A 54 -0.40 10.46 -7.26
N PHE A 55 0.37 9.39 -7.30
CA PHE A 55 0.54 8.48 -6.16
C PHE A 55 1.97 7.98 -6.07
N ASP A 56 2.34 7.47 -4.91
CA ASP A 56 3.60 6.79 -4.63
C ASP A 56 3.31 5.31 -4.41
N THR A 57 4.15 4.46 -4.95
CA THR A 57 3.98 3.01 -4.80
C THR A 57 5.32 2.34 -4.57
N PRO A 58 5.40 1.36 -3.66
CA PRO A 58 6.57 0.50 -3.58
C PRO A 58 6.69 -0.34 -4.85
N LEU A 59 7.92 -0.59 -5.28
CA LEU A 59 8.20 -1.59 -6.30
C LEU A 59 8.17 -2.99 -5.68
N PRO A 60 7.87 -4.04 -6.47
CA PRO A 60 7.97 -5.40 -5.97
C PRO A 60 9.34 -5.69 -5.36
N ASP A 61 9.36 -6.45 -4.27
CA ASP A 61 10.55 -6.78 -3.47
C ASP A 61 11.22 -5.61 -2.73
N SER A 62 10.55 -4.47 -2.62
CA SER A 62 11.08 -3.28 -1.94
C SER A 62 11.24 -3.45 -0.42
N ASP A 63 10.62 -4.47 0.18
CA ASP A 63 10.72 -4.78 1.61
C ASP A 63 12.05 -5.46 1.97
N GLU A 64 12.76 -5.99 0.96
CA GLU A 64 14.07 -6.60 1.15
C GLU A 64 15.17 -5.54 0.95
N VAL A 65 16.10 -5.49 1.90
CA VAL A 65 17.23 -4.56 1.84
C VAL A 65 18.04 -4.83 0.57
N ASP A 66 18.32 -3.77 -0.17
CA ASP A 66 19.06 -3.82 -1.43
C ASP A 66 18.37 -4.52 -2.61
N GLN A 67 17.11 -4.92 -2.49
CA GLN A 67 16.33 -5.38 -3.63
C GLN A 67 15.52 -4.22 -4.22
N GLY A 68 15.69 -3.99 -5.50
CA GLY A 68 15.03 -2.89 -6.21
C GLY A 68 15.05 -3.12 -7.71
N ARG A 69 14.65 -2.10 -8.45
CA ARG A 69 14.70 -2.11 -9.91
C ARG A 69 15.77 -1.14 -10.40
N THR A 70 16.57 -1.58 -11.39
CA THR A 70 17.68 -0.80 -11.92
C THR A 70 17.35 -0.14 -13.26
N ALA A 71 16.42 -0.72 -14.00
CA ALA A 71 15.95 -0.19 -15.28
C ALA A 71 14.58 -0.74 -15.62
N ALA A 72 13.84 -0.01 -16.46
CA ALA A 72 12.57 -0.46 -17.01
C ALA A 72 12.38 0.02 -18.44
N VAL A 73 11.57 -0.73 -19.19
CA VAL A 73 11.12 -0.36 -20.52
C VAL A 73 9.71 -0.90 -20.75
N PHE A 74 8.88 -0.12 -21.42
CA PHE A 74 7.62 -0.63 -21.94
C PHE A 74 7.85 -1.25 -23.33
N ALA A 75 7.66 -2.55 -23.41
CA ALA A 75 7.84 -3.29 -24.67
C ALA A 75 6.54 -3.29 -25.48
N ASN A 76 6.48 -2.53 -26.55
CA ASN A 76 5.28 -2.39 -27.39
C ASN A 76 4.80 -3.73 -27.98
N VAL A 77 5.73 -4.65 -28.28
CA VAL A 77 5.39 -5.98 -28.83
C VAL A 77 4.57 -6.81 -27.83
N TYR A 78 4.93 -6.74 -26.55
CA TYR A 78 4.27 -7.48 -25.48
C TYR A 78 3.18 -6.69 -24.79
N GLN A 79 3.07 -5.37 -25.07
CA GLN A 79 2.15 -4.43 -24.41
C GLN A 79 2.27 -4.44 -22.88
N ARG A 80 3.50 -4.64 -22.38
CA ARG A 80 3.80 -4.80 -20.96
C ARG A 80 5.12 -4.14 -20.57
N PRO A 81 5.26 -3.68 -19.32
CA PRO A 81 6.53 -3.21 -18.80
C PRO A 81 7.45 -4.39 -18.44
N PHE A 82 8.72 -4.21 -18.70
CA PHE A 82 9.80 -5.10 -18.28
C PHE A 82 10.74 -4.31 -17.37
N MET A 83 11.14 -4.92 -16.26
CA MET A 83 12.06 -4.32 -15.29
C MET A 83 13.16 -5.32 -14.94
N VAL A 84 14.38 -4.79 -14.75
CA VAL A 84 15.53 -5.58 -14.31
C VAL A 84 15.73 -5.33 -12.82
N ASP A 85 15.91 -6.41 -12.04
CA ASP A 85 16.29 -6.28 -10.64
C ASP A 85 17.82 -6.10 -10.47
N ASN A 86 18.23 -5.79 -9.23
CA ASN A 86 19.64 -5.69 -8.86
C ASN A 86 20.15 -6.96 -8.16
N GLU A 87 19.26 -7.92 -7.86
CA GLU A 87 19.66 -9.17 -7.24
C GLU A 87 20.58 -9.97 -8.16
N VAL A 88 21.79 -10.26 -7.69
CA VAL A 88 22.73 -11.09 -8.41
C VAL A 88 22.60 -12.52 -7.93
N THR A 89 22.01 -13.35 -8.76
CA THR A 89 21.92 -14.81 -8.52
C THR A 89 23.03 -15.55 -9.27
N SER A 90 23.18 -16.86 -9.00
CA SER A 90 24.08 -17.72 -9.79
C SER A 90 23.79 -17.70 -11.29
N ASN A 91 22.58 -17.33 -11.69
CA ASN A 91 22.13 -17.26 -13.08
C ASN A 91 22.12 -15.81 -13.63
N GLY A 92 22.69 -14.84 -12.91
CA GLY A 92 22.71 -13.44 -13.27
C GLY A 92 21.56 -12.65 -12.65
N ARG A 93 21.22 -11.50 -13.29
CA ARG A 93 20.10 -10.65 -12.88
C ARG A 93 18.81 -11.12 -13.55
N THR A 94 17.66 -10.90 -12.87
CA THR A 94 16.36 -11.31 -13.39
C THR A 94 15.72 -10.18 -14.18
N LEU A 95 15.21 -10.51 -15.37
CA LEU A 95 14.32 -9.64 -16.13
C LEU A 95 12.87 -10.02 -15.80
N TRP A 96 12.15 -9.12 -15.17
CA TRP A 96 10.76 -9.31 -14.79
C TRP A 96 9.82 -8.73 -15.83
N GLN A 97 8.83 -9.51 -16.24
CA GLN A 97 7.66 -8.99 -16.96
C GLN A 97 6.59 -8.60 -15.94
N HIS A 98 6.23 -7.33 -15.91
CA HIS A 98 5.20 -6.81 -15.02
C HIS A 98 3.81 -6.85 -15.67
N GLU A 99 2.76 -6.65 -14.86
CA GLU A 99 1.37 -6.58 -15.30
C GLU A 99 0.86 -7.88 -15.96
N THR A 100 1.34 -9.03 -15.51
CA THR A 100 0.99 -10.35 -16.09
C THR A 100 0.00 -11.13 -15.25
N ALA A 101 0.09 -11.03 -13.92
CA ALA A 101 -0.67 -11.80 -12.96
C ALA A 101 -0.68 -11.09 -11.60
N ASN A 102 -1.38 -11.67 -10.63
CA ASN A 102 -1.45 -11.16 -9.25
C ASN A 102 -0.28 -11.64 -8.39
N ASP A 103 0.57 -12.52 -8.92
CA ASP A 103 1.66 -13.15 -8.20
C ASP A 103 3.02 -12.89 -8.84
N LYS A 104 4.06 -13.01 -8.01
CA LYS A 104 5.44 -13.10 -8.43
C LYS A 104 5.75 -14.54 -8.82
N ILE A 105 6.02 -14.77 -10.09
CA ILE A 105 6.35 -16.10 -10.63
C ILE A 105 7.83 -16.08 -11.02
N ARG A 106 8.63 -16.92 -10.35
CA ARG A 106 10.06 -17.10 -10.65
C ARG A 106 10.34 -18.58 -10.84
N LEU A 107 10.65 -18.97 -12.09
CA LEU A 107 10.80 -20.38 -12.48
C LEU A 107 9.50 -21.15 -12.16
N SER A 108 9.52 -22.07 -11.21
CA SER A 108 8.36 -22.83 -10.74
C SER A 108 7.82 -22.36 -9.37
N SER A 109 8.40 -21.32 -8.80
CA SER A 109 7.97 -20.77 -7.52
C SER A 109 6.95 -19.67 -7.73
N ILE A 110 5.85 -19.72 -6.99
CA ILE A 110 4.80 -18.71 -6.96
C ILE A 110 4.81 -18.11 -5.56
N SER A 111 4.88 -16.80 -5.47
CA SER A 111 4.76 -16.06 -4.21
C SER A 111 3.84 -14.87 -4.37
N ALA A 112 3.19 -14.47 -3.28
CA ALA A 112 2.31 -13.32 -3.27
C ALA A 112 3.05 -12.04 -3.67
N VAL A 113 2.37 -11.17 -4.39
CA VAL A 113 2.73 -9.76 -4.50
C VAL A 113 1.90 -9.02 -3.47
N ARG A 114 2.56 -8.49 -2.44
CA ARG A 114 1.92 -7.70 -1.41
C ARG A 114 1.28 -6.47 -2.04
N SER A 115 -0.02 -6.32 -1.84
CA SER A 115 -0.80 -5.18 -2.29
C SER A 115 -1.52 -4.56 -1.11
N PHE A 116 -1.42 -3.24 -0.95
CA PHE A 116 -2.10 -2.55 0.12
C PHE A 116 -2.55 -1.16 -0.30
N PHE A 117 -3.53 -0.65 0.41
CA PHE A 117 -3.88 0.76 0.40
C PHE A 117 -4.17 1.23 1.83
N GLU A 118 -3.93 2.50 2.07
CA GLU A 118 -4.21 3.13 3.35
C GLU A 118 -5.13 4.34 3.11
N THR A 119 -6.18 4.45 3.91
CA THR A 119 -7.06 5.60 3.86
C THR A 119 -6.32 6.84 4.38
N HIS A 120 -6.78 8.02 3.99
CA HIS A 120 -6.30 9.22 4.66
C HIS A 120 -6.69 9.19 6.15
N GLU A 121 -5.89 9.87 6.98
CA GLU A 121 -6.25 10.06 8.39
C GLU A 121 -7.54 10.87 8.50
N PHE A 122 -8.44 10.39 9.32
CA PHE A 122 -9.70 11.06 9.62
C PHE A 122 -9.85 11.32 11.13
N ALA A 123 -10.62 12.37 11.44
CA ALA A 123 -11.02 12.74 12.79
C ALA A 123 -12.48 13.15 12.76
N LEU A 124 -13.18 13.04 13.88
CA LEU A 124 -14.48 13.69 14.03
C LEU A 124 -14.27 15.19 14.25
N LEU A 125 -14.64 15.97 13.23
CA LEU A 125 -14.64 17.43 13.27
C LEU A 125 -16.06 17.95 13.60
N ASP A 126 -16.65 17.52 14.69
CA ASP A 126 -17.86 18.14 15.18
C ASP A 126 -17.46 19.26 16.15
N GLN A 127 -18.11 20.43 16.04
CA GLN A 127 -17.87 21.58 16.92
C GLN A 127 -18.05 21.26 18.41
N GLN A 128 -18.81 20.20 18.73
CA GLN A 128 -19.00 19.73 20.09
C GLN A 128 -18.04 18.60 20.52
N VAL A 129 -17.27 18.02 19.60
CA VAL A 129 -16.46 16.80 19.84
C VAL A 129 -15.02 16.93 19.39
N ALA A 130 -14.55 18.12 19.02
CA ALA A 130 -13.23 18.38 18.41
C ALA A 130 -12.03 17.87 19.23
N ASP A 131 -12.19 17.65 20.52
CA ASP A 131 -11.15 17.16 21.42
C ASP A 131 -11.30 15.70 21.85
N LYS A 132 -12.29 14.98 21.31
CA LYS A 132 -12.54 13.59 21.70
C LYS A 132 -11.78 12.62 20.84
N SER A 133 -11.37 11.53 21.45
CA SER A 133 -10.84 10.38 20.74
C SER A 133 -11.99 9.65 20.03
N LEU A 134 -11.65 8.92 18.97
CA LEU A 134 -12.54 8.06 18.21
C LEU A 134 -12.36 6.62 18.66
N ARG A 135 -13.45 5.92 18.83
CA ARG A 135 -13.47 4.47 18.97
C ARG A 135 -14.02 3.85 17.69
N VAL A 136 -13.26 2.94 17.10
CA VAL A 136 -13.75 2.07 16.05
C VAL A 136 -14.28 0.80 16.69
N ALA A 137 -15.57 0.53 16.51
CA ALA A 137 -16.21 -0.68 17.01
C ALA A 137 -16.16 -1.80 15.98
N ARG A 138 -16.44 -1.50 14.73
CA ARG A 138 -16.41 -2.46 13.63
C ARG A 138 -16.31 -1.75 12.28
N ILE A 139 -15.90 -2.51 11.28
CA ILE A 139 -16.05 -2.14 9.87
C ILE A 139 -16.82 -3.24 9.12
N GLU A 140 -17.51 -2.84 8.07
CA GLU A 140 -18.24 -3.70 7.15
C GLU A 140 -17.68 -3.43 5.75
N PRO A 141 -16.66 -4.21 5.31
CA PRO A 141 -16.09 -4.04 3.98
C PRO A 141 -16.99 -4.72 2.94
N ASP A 142 -17.30 -4.01 1.85
CA ASP A 142 -17.97 -4.55 0.68
C ASP A 142 -16.92 -4.73 -0.42
N PHE A 143 -16.15 -5.81 -0.33
CA PHE A 143 -15.07 -6.12 -1.27
C PHE A 143 -15.40 -7.38 -2.04
N VAL A 144 -15.09 -7.37 -3.35
CA VAL A 144 -14.98 -8.60 -4.13
C VAL A 144 -13.54 -9.04 -4.05
N GLN A 145 -13.26 -10.16 -3.37
CA GLN A 145 -11.90 -10.61 -3.11
C GLN A 145 -11.70 -12.09 -3.37
N GLN A 146 -10.48 -12.41 -3.80
CA GLN A 146 -9.97 -13.77 -3.87
C GLN A 146 -8.80 -13.90 -2.90
N GLY A 147 -8.95 -14.76 -1.91
CA GLY A 147 -8.05 -14.88 -0.76
C GLY A 147 -8.35 -13.86 0.33
N ASP A 148 -7.96 -14.22 1.54
CA ASP A 148 -8.19 -13.39 2.72
C ASP A 148 -7.34 -12.13 2.68
N MET A 149 -7.90 -11.05 3.19
CA MET A 149 -7.21 -9.78 3.37
C MET A 149 -7.06 -9.46 4.85
N THR A 150 -6.21 -8.52 5.15
CA THR A 150 -6.12 -7.96 6.50
C THR A 150 -6.49 -6.49 6.49
N VAL A 151 -7.02 -6.02 7.61
CA VAL A 151 -7.22 -4.62 7.89
C VAL A 151 -6.61 -4.26 9.22
N GLN A 152 -5.85 -3.18 9.24
CA GLN A 152 -5.19 -2.66 10.42
C GLN A 152 -5.67 -1.24 10.70
N VAL A 153 -6.06 -0.98 11.94
CA VAL A 153 -6.31 0.39 12.40
C VAL A 153 -4.98 1.02 12.77
N ARG A 154 -4.67 2.14 12.16
CA ARG A 154 -3.49 2.94 12.47
C ARG A 154 -3.92 4.29 12.99
N GLY A 155 -3.13 4.93 13.82
CA GLY A 155 -3.51 6.24 14.30
C GLY A 155 -2.55 6.84 15.27
N ARG A 156 -2.89 8.06 15.69
CA ARG A 156 -2.06 8.85 16.61
C ARG A 156 -2.90 9.56 17.66
N ALA A 157 -2.28 9.83 18.79
CA ALA A 157 -2.93 10.53 19.92
C ALA A 157 -3.14 12.02 19.64
N ASN A 158 -2.33 12.63 18.78
CA ASN A 158 -2.44 14.03 18.36
C ASN A 158 -1.72 14.22 17.01
N ALA A 159 -1.89 15.39 16.38
CA ALA A 159 -1.36 15.68 15.06
C ALA A 159 0.18 15.65 14.94
N LYS A 160 0.92 15.74 16.06
CA LYS A 160 2.39 15.69 16.08
C LYS A 160 2.95 14.37 16.60
N ALA A 161 2.10 13.50 17.13
CA ALA A 161 2.53 12.18 17.60
C ALA A 161 2.82 11.26 16.41
N ASP A 162 3.71 10.30 16.63
CA ASP A 162 3.97 9.24 15.65
C ASP A 162 2.72 8.38 15.45
N VAL A 163 2.59 7.84 14.24
CA VAL A 163 1.55 6.87 13.94
C VAL A 163 1.87 5.57 14.65
N VAL A 164 0.90 5.06 15.38
CA VAL A 164 1.01 3.77 16.09
C VAL A 164 0.08 2.77 15.41
N ASP A 165 0.63 1.63 15.08
CA ASP A 165 -0.10 0.50 14.52
C ASP A 165 -0.95 -0.14 15.64
N GLY A 166 -2.24 -0.29 15.37
CA GLY A 166 -3.17 -0.99 16.23
C GLY A 166 -3.36 -2.44 15.83
N ALA A 167 -4.45 -3.05 16.28
CA ALA A 167 -4.78 -4.43 15.97
C ALA A 167 -4.95 -4.64 14.46
N THR A 168 -4.50 -5.80 13.99
CA THR A 168 -4.71 -6.28 12.63
C THR A 168 -5.73 -7.40 12.67
N GLU A 169 -6.78 -7.29 11.87
CA GLU A 169 -7.87 -8.24 11.79
C GLU A 169 -8.00 -8.79 10.38
N THR A 170 -8.61 -9.96 10.24
CA THR A 170 -8.80 -10.61 8.95
C THR A 170 -10.15 -10.28 8.34
N ILE A 171 -10.16 -9.98 7.03
CA ILE A 171 -11.32 -9.92 6.19
C ILE A 171 -11.36 -11.23 5.39
N PHE A 172 -12.30 -12.10 5.71
CA PHE A 172 -12.40 -13.42 5.08
C PHE A 172 -12.98 -13.31 3.66
N ALA A 173 -12.36 -13.99 2.70
CA ALA A 173 -12.88 -14.09 1.35
C ALA A 173 -14.14 -14.98 1.28
N THR A 174 -14.24 -15.93 2.21
CA THR A 174 -15.38 -16.84 2.32
C THR A 174 -15.78 -16.94 3.78
N PRO A 175 -16.59 -15.98 4.29
CA PRO A 175 -17.07 -16.03 5.65
C PRO A 175 -17.86 -17.31 5.92
N SER A 176 -17.55 -17.97 7.03
CA SER A 176 -18.25 -19.19 7.47
C SER A 176 -19.48 -18.86 8.32
N THR A 177 -19.52 -17.66 8.90
CA THR A 177 -20.58 -17.17 9.77
C THR A 177 -20.89 -15.72 9.46
N PRO A 178 -22.11 -15.22 9.77
CA PRO A 178 -22.45 -13.82 9.61
C PRO A 178 -21.56 -12.86 10.43
N ASP A 179 -20.94 -13.35 11.51
CA ASP A 179 -20.03 -12.59 12.34
C ASP A 179 -18.69 -12.30 11.62
N GLU A 180 -18.29 -13.16 10.68
CA GLU A 180 -17.06 -13.01 9.86
C GLU A 180 -17.24 -12.04 8.68
N GLU A 181 -18.47 -11.64 8.38
CA GLU A 181 -18.76 -10.58 7.40
C GLU A 181 -18.39 -9.19 7.92
N THR A 182 -18.19 -9.07 9.23
CA THR A 182 -17.84 -7.81 9.89
C THR A 182 -16.53 -7.95 10.65
N VAL A 183 -15.69 -6.92 10.60
CA VAL A 183 -14.44 -6.89 11.35
C VAL A 183 -14.60 -6.02 12.58
N LYS A 184 -14.35 -6.59 13.76
CA LYS A 184 -14.55 -5.94 15.06
C LYS A 184 -13.23 -5.41 15.61
N PHE A 185 -13.27 -4.17 16.12
CA PHE A 185 -12.12 -3.51 16.72
C PHE A 185 -12.44 -3.00 18.12
N LYS A 186 -11.37 -2.74 18.87
CA LYS A 186 -11.43 -2.06 20.18
C LYS A 186 -10.46 -0.88 20.24
N GLU A 187 -10.16 -0.29 19.11
CA GLU A 187 -9.15 0.76 18.99
C GLU A 187 -9.73 2.14 19.31
N ILE A 188 -8.97 2.91 20.09
CA ILE A 188 -9.28 4.30 20.44
C ILE A 188 -8.09 5.16 20.05
N LYS A 189 -8.28 6.10 19.13
CA LYS A 189 -7.26 7.05 18.70
C LYS A 189 -7.91 8.41 18.42
N ARG A 190 -7.14 9.47 18.35
CA ARG A 190 -7.65 10.80 17.99
C ARG A 190 -7.72 11.00 16.48
N LEU A 191 -6.69 10.55 15.78
CA LEU A 191 -6.60 10.51 14.32
C LEU A 191 -6.44 9.06 13.93
N MET A 192 -7.19 8.59 12.95
CA MET A 192 -7.18 7.21 12.51
C MET A 192 -7.07 7.09 11.00
N SER A 193 -6.44 6.01 10.55
CA SER A 193 -6.51 5.50 9.19
C SER A 193 -6.73 3.98 9.21
N PHE A 194 -7.24 3.45 8.12
CA PHE A 194 -7.35 2.01 7.89
C PHE A 194 -6.36 1.62 6.80
N LYS A 195 -5.54 0.62 7.10
CA LYS A 195 -4.67 -0.02 6.12
C LYS A 195 -5.23 -1.38 5.78
N PHE A 196 -5.59 -1.56 4.52
CA PHE A 196 -6.06 -2.83 3.97
C PHE A 196 -4.92 -3.47 3.19
N GLU A 197 -4.72 -4.77 3.37
CA GLU A 197 -3.59 -5.46 2.76
C GLU A 197 -4.01 -6.86 2.29
N SER A 198 -3.58 -7.22 1.07
CA SER A 198 -3.61 -8.57 0.54
C SER A 198 -2.18 -9.05 0.34
N ASN A 199 -1.84 -10.19 0.92
CA ASN A 199 -0.53 -10.84 0.80
C ASN A 199 -0.69 -12.36 0.69
N VAL A 200 -1.61 -12.79 -0.17
CA VAL A 200 -1.93 -14.19 -0.41
C VAL A 200 -1.64 -14.51 -1.87
N ALA A 201 -0.98 -15.65 -2.13
CA ALA A 201 -0.73 -16.10 -3.50
C ALA A 201 -2.07 -16.34 -4.23
N GLY A 202 -2.20 -15.84 -5.45
CA GLY A 202 -3.44 -15.81 -6.21
C GLY A 202 -4.45 -14.76 -5.74
N GLY A 203 -4.11 -13.96 -4.72
CA GLY A 203 -5.00 -12.96 -4.15
C GLY A 203 -5.28 -11.82 -5.12
N SER A 204 -6.54 -11.38 -5.15
CA SER A 204 -6.98 -10.19 -5.87
C SER A 204 -8.15 -9.56 -5.13
N TYR A 205 -8.36 -8.26 -5.33
CA TYR A 205 -9.51 -7.59 -4.74
C TYR A 205 -9.96 -6.40 -5.59
N GLU A 206 -11.26 -6.16 -5.51
CA GLU A 206 -11.90 -4.93 -5.98
C GLU A 206 -12.52 -4.24 -4.78
N LEU A 207 -12.18 -2.95 -4.62
CA LEU A 207 -12.65 -2.17 -3.50
C LEU A 207 -14.08 -1.71 -3.74
N GLY A 208 -14.99 -2.13 -2.88
CA GLY A 208 -16.31 -1.60 -2.75
C GLY A 208 -16.40 -0.49 -1.69
N LYS A 209 -17.59 -0.31 -1.16
CA LYS A 209 -17.81 0.62 -0.05
C LYS A 209 -17.39 -0.05 1.27
N THR A 210 -16.79 0.72 2.16
CA THR A 210 -16.52 0.27 3.52
C THR A 210 -17.30 1.15 4.49
N TYR A 211 -18.13 0.54 5.32
CA TYR A 211 -18.83 1.24 6.38
C TYR A 211 -18.07 1.05 7.69
N ALA A 212 -17.69 2.17 8.31
CA ALA A 212 -17.04 2.15 9.62
C ALA A 212 -17.99 2.65 10.70
N HIS A 213 -18.18 1.85 11.72
CA HIS A 213 -18.95 2.23 12.92
C HIS A 213 -18.00 2.86 13.92
N ILE A 214 -18.06 4.19 13.99
CA ILE A 214 -17.16 5.01 14.79
C ILE A 214 -17.98 5.76 15.82
N GLU A 215 -17.52 5.70 17.07
CA GLU A 215 -18.14 6.35 18.21
C GLU A 215 -17.17 7.36 18.84
N PRO A 216 -17.65 8.50 19.37
CA PRO A 216 -16.84 9.34 20.23
C PRO A 216 -16.45 8.59 21.49
N ALA A 217 -15.18 8.61 21.85
CA ALA A 217 -14.68 8.06 23.10
C ALA A 217 -14.39 9.20 24.11
N ASP A 218 -14.53 8.92 25.40
CA ASP A 218 -14.40 9.90 26.49
C ASP A 218 -12.94 10.27 26.87
N GLY A 219 -12.03 10.09 25.92
CA GLY A 219 -10.67 10.66 26.00
C GLY A 219 -9.67 9.91 26.88
N ARG A 220 -10.01 8.76 27.43
CA ARG A 220 -9.02 7.88 28.05
C ARG A 220 -8.36 7.03 26.98
N VAL A 221 -7.17 7.44 26.57
CA VAL A 221 -6.29 6.60 25.74
C VAL A 221 -5.66 5.58 26.69
N GLU A 222 -6.00 4.31 26.53
CA GLU A 222 -5.21 3.25 27.14
C GLU A 222 -3.84 3.25 26.49
N SER A 223 -2.82 3.49 27.31
CA SER A 223 -1.39 3.52 26.95
C SER A 223 -0.84 2.12 26.77
#